data_c26c769b46774b2e718807f2209b063e
#
_entry.id   c26c769b46774b2e718807f2209b063e
#
_cell.length_a   1.000
_cell.length_b   1.000
_cell.length_c   1.000
_cell.angle_alpha   90.00
_cell.angle_beta   90.00
_cell.angle_gamma   90.00
#
_symmetry.space_group_name_H-M   'P 1'
#
loop_
_entity.id
_entity.type
_entity.pdbx_description
1 polymer ?
#
loop_
_entity_poly.entity_id
_entity_poly.type
_entity_poly.pdbx_seq_one_letter_code
_entity_poly.pdbx_strand_id
1 'polypeptide(L)'
;MRNDKCIPIIWRNARHISLWRIASQQLSAFCCMLLVACLFSCASDKPDYLEPHIATLPATEITRTEATLNGSAMVEGETEMPQLCFRYGMTEEMSQTIPAAGGNTPSATARITGLIPATTYYYMLEGYNGRTTVRGNTLTFTTLPNEKPSVSEASIVSHGPMSVIVSYEITDDGGETITETGCLYALSSAAEDRQRVQLTDCQIGKGRQILLISDLNRNATYLIWPYAKSRMGETIGTPITFTTGDAVMLGEAGQLRSLLGKGLYTYTRLSIAGSLNGDDLRCLREMMGRGLDDAATAGRLSDADLTDARIVAGGDPYDGSRYASDNVVGQGLFAGCESLVKIALPTGTTTIEKDAFARCTALEGISIPASAASVLPSSGCSALRGISVSGANTHYIGKDGVLLNADATRIVWFPMGKSGSYTLPPTVTSIGNYAFRECSIETFTFPDNITTLGTGVFIDSKVKEVKMPGGLRLVPTATFQGCKQLHVVRLGSKTEMISDYAFSDCPLTDIYVDAQLPPVCKALSFAAS
;
A
#
# COMPACT_ATOMS: atom_id res chain seq x y z
N MET A 1 28.66 -14.54 14.46
CA MET A 1 28.44 -15.07 13.10
C MET A 1 26.94 -15.15 12.88
N ARG A 2 26.39 -14.20 12.17
CA ARG A 2 25.32 -14.33 11.18
C ARG A 2 24.72 -12.98 10.89
N ASN A 3 24.84 -12.68 9.64
CA ASN A 3 24.27 -11.55 8.93
C ASN A 3 22.75 -11.54 9.05
N ASP A 4 22.20 -10.46 9.56
CA ASP A 4 20.80 -10.11 9.33
C ASP A 4 20.78 -9.00 8.28
N LYS A 5 20.22 -9.36 7.14
CA LYS A 5 20.07 -8.50 5.98
C LYS A 5 18.88 -7.56 6.19
N CYS A 6 19.15 -6.28 6.28
CA CYS A 6 18.15 -5.24 6.09
C CYS A 6 17.57 -5.32 4.69
N ILE A 7 16.25 -5.28 4.59
CA ILE A 7 15.52 -5.20 3.34
C ILE A 7 15.42 -3.72 2.95
N PRO A 8 16.00 -3.29 1.83
CA PRO A 8 15.82 -1.92 1.36
C PRO A 8 14.50 -1.79 0.61
N ILE A 9 13.66 -0.88 1.04
CA ILE A 9 12.49 -0.42 0.28
C ILE A 9 13.02 0.40 -0.89
N ILE A 10 12.93 -0.17 -2.10
CA ILE A 10 13.35 0.48 -3.34
C ILE A 10 12.16 1.26 -3.91
N TRP A 11 12.25 2.57 -3.87
CA TRP A 11 11.45 3.43 -4.72
C TRP A 11 12.02 3.44 -6.13
N ARG A 12 11.32 2.83 -7.09
CA ARG A 12 11.59 3.04 -8.52
C ARG A 12 10.71 4.17 -9.03
N ASN A 13 11.35 5.28 -9.35
CA ASN A 13 10.89 6.12 -10.45
C ASN A 13 12.10 6.50 -11.29
N ALA A 14 12.16 5.87 -12.45
CA ALA A 14 13.15 6.15 -13.47
C ALA A 14 12.73 7.37 -14.30
N ARG A 15 13.60 8.37 -14.40
CA ARG A 15 13.79 9.10 -15.65
C ARG A 15 15.25 9.50 -15.77
N HIS A 16 15.84 9.08 -16.87
CA HIS A 16 17.15 9.40 -17.38
C HIS A 16 17.51 10.88 -17.29
N ILE A 17 18.70 11.17 -16.82
CA ILE A 17 19.58 12.18 -17.41
C ILE A 17 21.04 11.73 -17.15
N SER A 18 21.78 11.78 -18.22
CA SER A 18 23.14 11.34 -18.45
C SER A 18 24.21 11.89 -17.49
N LEU A 19 25.16 11.02 -17.21
CA LEU A 19 26.53 11.25 -16.77
C LEU A 19 27.20 12.52 -17.30
N TRP A 20 27.76 13.32 -16.39
CA TRP A 20 29.12 13.83 -16.58
C TRP A 20 29.84 13.84 -15.23
N ARG A 21 30.91 13.07 -15.18
CA ARG A 21 31.97 13.14 -14.17
C ARG A 21 32.63 14.50 -14.25
N ILE A 22 32.96 15.12 -13.14
CA ILE A 22 34.14 15.94 -13.03
C ILE A 22 34.74 15.80 -11.65
N ALA A 23 35.98 15.55 -11.74
CA ALA A 23 36.95 15.45 -10.70
C ALA A 23 37.15 16.75 -9.90
N SER A 24 37.53 16.51 -8.70
CA SER A 24 38.24 17.34 -7.73
C SER A 24 39.15 18.44 -8.25
N GLN A 25 39.29 19.38 -7.38
CA GLN A 25 40.50 20.15 -7.00
C GLN A 25 40.39 21.64 -7.20
N GLN A 26 40.41 22.27 -6.05
CA GLN A 26 41.24 23.45 -5.75
C GLN A 26 41.82 24.20 -6.94
N LEU A 27 41.38 25.42 -7.12
CA LEU A 27 42.29 26.50 -7.45
C LEU A 27 41.78 27.80 -6.82
N SER A 28 42.51 28.16 -5.80
CA SER A 28 42.54 29.45 -5.14
C SER A 28 42.75 30.60 -6.12
N ALA A 29 42.15 31.69 -5.74
CA ALA A 29 42.67 33.05 -5.88
C ALA A 29 43.87 33.19 -6.85
N PHE A 30 43.58 33.49 -8.11
CA PHE A 30 44.52 34.17 -8.99
C PHE A 30 43.81 34.58 -10.28
N CYS A 31 43.12 35.69 -10.24
CA CYS A 31 42.77 36.40 -11.45
C CYS A 31 42.49 37.87 -11.17
N CYS A 32 43.47 38.53 -10.61
CA CYS A 32 43.53 39.98 -10.65
C CYS A 32 44.98 40.42 -10.73
N MET A 33 45.68 40.05 -11.82
CA MET A 33 46.88 40.73 -12.30
C MET A 33 47.31 40.05 -13.60
N LEU A 34 47.00 40.69 -14.71
CA LEU A 34 47.81 40.75 -15.94
C LEU A 34 46.97 41.40 -17.02
N LEU A 35 47.11 42.69 -17.11
CA LEU A 35 47.01 43.35 -18.40
C LEU A 35 47.80 44.63 -18.30
N VAL A 36 49.05 44.52 -18.67
CA VAL A 36 49.90 45.67 -18.98
C VAL A 36 50.30 45.59 -20.46
N ALA A 37 50.14 46.72 -21.08
CA ALA A 37 50.86 47.22 -22.23
C ALA A 37 50.33 46.85 -23.61
N CYS A 38 49.79 47.87 -24.28
CA CYS A 38 50.39 48.54 -25.46
C CYS A 38 49.50 49.72 -25.80
N LEU A 39 49.93 50.87 -25.52
CA LEU A 39 50.60 51.92 -26.33
C LEU A 39 49.74 52.65 -27.37
N PHE A 40 49.69 53.89 -27.13
CA PHE A 40 49.70 55.09 -27.98
C PHE A 40 48.40 55.76 -28.37
N SER A 41 48.25 56.87 -27.81
CA SER A 41 48.23 58.21 -28.41
C SER A 41 46.91 58.87 -28.62
N CYS A 42 46.90 60.02 -28.04
CA CYS A 42 46.23 61.26 -28.40
C CYS A 42 44.87 61.60 -27.84
N ALA A 43 45.01 62.50 -26.94
CA ALA A 43 44.28 63.74 -26.85
C ALA A 43 42.82 63.75 -26.40
N SER A 44 42.73 64.36 -25.21
CA SER A 44 41.68 65.27 -24.83
C SER A 44 40.28 64.73 -24.56
N ASP A 45 39.82 65.17 -23.48
CA ASP A 45 38.53 65.01 -22.85
C ASP A 45 38.37 63.69 -22.10
N LYS A 46 39.05 63.66 -20.93
CA LYS A 46 38.62 62.73 -19.89
C LYS A 46 37.26 63.19 -19.45
N PRO A 47 36.19 62.36 -19.59
CA PRO A 47 34.97 62.63 -18.90
C PRO A 47 35.33 62.75 -17.41
N ASP A 48 34.78 63.76 -16.73
CA ASP A 48 34.85 63.84 -15.28
C ASP A 48 34.27 62.56 -14.74
N TYR A 49 35.13 61.69 -14.18
CA TYR A 49 34.71 60.46 -13.58
C TYR A 49 33.98 60.82 -12.27
N LEU A 50 32.68 60.81 -12.32
CA LEU A 50 31.85 60.92 -11.14
C LEU A 50 32.03 59.63 -10.31
N GLU A 51 32.37 59.77 -9.04
CA GLU A 51 32.49 58.65 -8.15
C GLU A 51 31.10 58.00 -7.91
N PRO A 52 30.95 56.68 -8.06
CA PRO A 52 29.67 56.07 -7.78
C PRO A 52 29.31 56.21 -6.30
N HIS A 53 28.03 56.51 -6.04
CA HIS A 53 27.50 56.47 -4.66
C HIS A 53 27.19 55.04 -4.28
N ILE A 54 27.95 54.46 -3.35
CA ILE A 54 27.81 53.10 -2.86
C ILE A 54 27.33 53.12 -1.42
N ALA A 55 26.23 52.39 -1.15
CA ALA A 55 25.70 52.21 0.19
C ALA A 55 25.55 50.73 0.52
N THR A 56 26.12 50.34 1.65
CA THR A 56 25.82 49.04 2.28
C THR A 56 24.48 49.14 2.99
N LEU A 57 23.59 48.16 2.76
CA LEU A 57 22.26 48.08 3.37
C LEU A 57 22.19 46.92 4.35
N PRO A 58 21.24 46.92 5.30
CA PRO A 58 21.08 45.84 6.26
C PRO A 58 20.96 44.48 5.61
N ALA A 59 21.64 43.47 6.14
CA ALA A 59 21.53 42.07 5.70
C ALA A 59 20.13 41.54 6.05
N THR A 60 19.62 40.66 5.17
CA THR A 60 18.31 40.03 5.32
C THR A 60 18.44 38.51 5.28
N GLU A 61 17.36 37.77 5.51
CA GLU A 61 17.33 36.28 5.47
C GLU A 61 18.47 35.64 6.29
N ILE A 62 18.76 36.27 7.45
CA ILE A 62 19.80 35.78 8.35
C ILE A 62 19.33 34.48 9.01
N THR A 63 20.06 33.41 8.77
CA THR A 63 19.84 32.09 9.37
C THR A 63 21.03 31.73 10.27
N ARG A 64 21.14 30.47 10.63
CA ARG A 64 22.31 29.94 11.38
C ARG A 64 23.59 29.91 10.54
N THR A 65 23.47 29.69 9.24
CA THR A 65 24.60 29.42 8.36
C THR A 65 24.60 30.22 7.06
N GLU A 66 23.63 31.12 6.88
CA GLU A 66 23.48 31.91 5.66
C GLU A 66 22.95 33.31 5.97
N ALA A 67 23.22 34.22 5.06
CA ALA A 67 22.62 35.57 5.06
C ALA A 67 22.62 36.13 3.64
N THR A 68 21.71 37.07 3.37
CA THR A 68 21.68 37.85 2.14
C THR A 68 22.22 39.25 2.45
N LEU A 69 23.37 39.58 1.87
CA LEU A 69 23.95 40.92 1.93
C LEU A 69 23.27 41.80 0.92
N ASN A 70 22.97 43.03 1.31
CA ASN A 70 22.28 43.99 0.46
C ASN A 70 23.08 45.32 0.37
N GLY A 71 22.94 45.95 -0.75
CA GLY A 71 23.55 47.27 -0.99
C GLY A 71 22.92 47.99 -2.17
N SER A 72 23.34 49.20 -2.39
CA SER A 72 22.94 49.99 -3.57
C SER A 72 24.14 50.72 -4.15
N ALA A 73 24.15 50.85 -5.48
CA ALA A 73 25.11 51.65 -6.23
C ALA A 73 24.37 52.54 -7.19
N MET A 74 24.65 53.83 -7.18
CA MET A 74 24.12 54.81 -8.13
C MET A 74 25.30 55.51 -8.82
N VAL A 75 25.22 55.65 -10.10
CA VAL A 75 26.13 56.46 -10.92
C VAL A 75 25.37 57.62 -11.54
N GLU A 76 25.99 58.79 -11.56
CA GLU A 76 25.42 59.96 -12.24
C GLU A 76 25.95 60.01 -13.68
N GLY A 77 25.07 60.37 -14.62
CA GLY A 77 25.42 60.50 -16.03
C GLY A 77 25.46 59.21 -16.82
N GLU A 78 26.14 59.16 -17.96
CA GLU A 78 26.30 58.01 -18.86
C GLU A 78 27.50 57.09 -18.48
N THR A 79 27.87 57.05 -17.21
CA THR A 79 28.98 56.22 -16.73
C THR A 79 28.54 54.77 -16.53
N GLU A 80 29.39 53.81 -16.90
CA GLU A 80 29.14 52.36 -16.66
C GLU A 80 29.09 52.04 -15.16
N MET A 81 28.21 51.15 -14.79
CA MET A 81 28.10 50.69 -13.39
C MET A 81 29.43 49.99 -12.98
N PRO A 82 29.94 50.28 -11.77
CA PRO A 82 31.15 49.64 -11.23
C PRO A 82 30.95 48.14 -11.06
N GLN A 83 32.02 47.36 -11.09
CA GLN A 83 31.98 45.98 -10.66
C GLN A 83 31.77 45.93 -9.15
N LEU A 84 30.66 45.37 -8.73
CA LEU A 84 30.23 45.33 -7.32
C LEU A 84 30.59 44.01 -6.68
N CYS A 85 31.14 44.07 -5.48
CA CYS A 85 31.34 42.89 -4.64
C CYS A 85 31.11 43.24 -3.16
N PHE A 86 30.72 42.26 -2.37
CA PHE A 86 30.69 42.38 -0.93
C PHE A 86 31.98 41.82 -0.35
N ARG A 87 32.62 42.61 0.54
CA ARG A 87 33.59 42.05 1.48
C ARG A 87 32.87 41.67 2.77
N TYR A 88 33.26 40.55 3.36
CA TYR A 88 32.73 40.10 4.63
C TYR A 88 33.72 39.27 5.42
N GLY A 89 33.51 39.13 6.72
CA GLY A 89 34.35 38.36 7.60
C GLY A 89 33.98 38.50 9.06
N MET A 90 34.60 37.70 9.92
CA MET A 90 34.39 37.76 11.38
C MET A 90 35.10 38.93 12.07
N THR A 91 35.96 39.64 11.36
CA THR A 91 36.68 40.81 11.83
C THR A 91 36.47 41.96 10.85
N GLU A 92 36.79 43.20 11.29
CA GLU A 92 36.67 44.40 10.45
C GLU A 92 37.56 44.34 9.19
N GLU A 93 38.58 43.46 9.14
CA GLU A 93 39.40 43.23 7.96
C GLU A 93 38.66 42.61 6.79
N MET A 94 37.57 41.93 7.04
CA MET A 94 36.68 41.33 6.02
C MET A 94 37.44 40.56 4.94
N SER A 95 38.08 39.46 5.31
CA SER A 95 39.02 38.71 4.47
C SER A 95 38.36 37.97 3.28
N GLN A 96 37.04 37.88 3.25
CA GLN A 96 36.31 37.18 2.18
C GLN A 96 35.61 38.16 1.25
N THR A 97 35.49 37.78 -0.03
CA THR A 97 34.85 38.59 -1.06
C THR A 97 33.87 37.72 -1.88
N ILE A 98 32.70 38.28 -2.19
CA ILE A 98 31.70 37.64 -3.04
C ILE A 98 31.18 38.64 -4.07
N PRO A 99 31.08 38.29 -5.37
CA PRO A 99 30.48 39.16 -6.36
C PRO A 99 29.01 39.47 -6.03
N ALA A 100 28.60 40.71 -6.24
CA ALA A 100 27.20 41.07 -6.08
C ALA A 100 26.42 40.79 -7.37
N ALA A 101 25.20 40.22 -7.22
CA ALA A 101 24.24 40.13 -8.30
C ALA A 101 23.50 41.49 -8.45
N GLY A 102 23.11 41.86 -9.68
CA GLY A 102 22.35 43.09 -9.94
C GLY A 102 22.95 44.06 -10.94
N GLY A 103 24.02 43.70 -11.64
CA GLY A 103 24.87 44.38 -12.64
C GLY A 103 24.46 45.73 -13.25
N ASN A 104 23.20 45.98 -13.59
CA ASN A 104 22.72 47.25 -14.18
C ASN A 104 21.56 47.87 -13.40
N THR A 105 21.33 47.47 -12.19
CA THR A 105 20.30 48.02 -11.32
C THR A 105 20.93 48.69 -10.09
N PRO A 106 20.25 49.70 -9.47
CA PRO A 106 20.76 50.32 -8.26
C PRO A 106 20.94 49.37 -7.10
N SER A 107 20.33 48.18 -7.10
CA SER A 107 20.40 47.22 -6.00
C SER A 107 21.48 46.16 -6.24
N ALA A 108 22.27 45.88 -5.24
CA ALA A 108 23.29 44.86 -5.20
C ALA A 108 22.94 43.86 -4.10
N THR A 109 22.95 42.56 -4.41
CA THR A 109 22.66 41.50 -3.45
C THR A 109 23.68 40.36 -3.57
N ALA A 110 23.99 39.70 -2.45
CA ALA A 110 24.76 38.47 -2.46
C ALA A 110 24.32 37.55 -1.33
N ARG A 111 24.00 36.28 -1.64
CA ARG A 111 23.75 35.26 -0.63
C ARG A 111 25.08 34.63 -0.24
N ILE A 112 25.38 34.64 1.05
CA ILE A 112 26.55 33.98 1.63
C ILE A 112 26.09 32.78 2.45
N THR A 113 26.86 31.68 2.36
CA THR A 113 26.56 30.40 3.00
C THR A 113 27.78 29.87 3.75
N GLY A 114 27.59 28.85 4.58
CA GLY A 114 28.68 28.26 5.35
C GLY A 114 29.16 29.12 6.51
N LEU A 115 28.30 30.01 7.02
CA LEU A 115 28.57 30.85 8.18
C LEU A 115 28.56 30.01 9.46
N ILE A 116 29.26 30.50 10.48
CA ILE A 116 29.27 29.91 11.82
C ILE A 116 28.07 30.43 12.59
N PRO A 117 27.28 29.59 13.27
CA PRO A 117 26.18 30.03 14.11
C PRO A 117 26.61 30.92 15.26
N ALA A 118 25.68 31.76 15.74
CA ALA A 118 25.90 32.73 16.86
C ALA A 118 27.14 33.62 16.68
N THR A 119 27.50 33.94 15.43
CA THR A 119 28.72 34.69 15.11
C THR A 119 28.38 35.99 14.43
N THR A 120 29.03 37.07 14.87
CA THR A 120 28.89 38.37 14.24
C THR A 120 29.86 38.50 13.08
N TYR A 121 29.31 38.90 11.93
CA TYR A 121 30.04 39.17 10.70
C TYR A 121 29.98 40.66 10.38
N TYR A 122 31.11 41.20 9.95
CA TYR A 122 31.27 42.53 9.36
C TYR A 122 31.14 42.38 7.84
N TYR A 123 30.54 43.36 7.17
CA TYR A 123 30.46 43.37 5.71
C TYR A 123 30.31 44.80 5.17
N MET A 124 30.73 44.99 3.93
CA MET A 124 30.53 46.22 3.17
C MET A 124 30.41 45.91 1.68
N LEU A 125 29.70 46.75 0.95
CA LEU A 125 29.68 46.78 -0.50
C LEU A 125 30.88 47.58 -1.02
N GLU A 126 31.64 47.03 -1.96
CA GLU A 126 32.70 47.73 -2.69
C GLU A 126 32.34 47.77 -4.19
N GLY A 127 32.64 48.90 -4.83
CA GLY A 127 32.54 49.05 -6.29
C GLY A 127 33.85 49.49 -6.88
N TYR A 128 34.33 48.77 -7.90
CA TYR A 128 35.53 49.09 -8.64
C TYR A 128 35.20 49.63 -10.04
N ASN A 129 35.61 50.88 -10.32
CA ASN A 129 35.32 51.55 -11.58
C ASN A 129 36.45 51.50 -12.61
N GLY A 130 37.42 50.61 -12.45
CA GLY A 130 38.59 50.52 -13.31
C GLY A 130 39.82 51.35 -12.85
N ARG A 131 39.61 52.26 -11.88
CA ARG A 131 40.69 53.14 -11.34
C ARG A 131 40.72 53.12 -9.80
N THR A 132 39.56 53.34 -9.19
CA THR A 132 39.41 53.47 -7.73
C THR A 132 38.40 52.49 -7.21
N THR A 133 38.54 52.12 -5.93
CA THR A 133 37.55 51.34 -5.21
C THR A 133 36.81 52.29 -4.30
N VAL A 134 35.47 52.38 -4.48
CA VAL A 134 34.56 53.12 -3.61
C VAL A 134 33.91 52.13 -2.66
N ARG A 135 33.73 52.51 -1.41
CA ARG A 135 33.25 51.64 -0.33
C ARG A 135 32.02 52.24 0.34
N GLY A 136 31.02 51.37 0.58
CA GLY A 136 29.91 51.69 1.47
C GLY A 136 30.31 51.62 2.94
N ASN A 137 29.37 51.95 3.81
CA ASN A 137 29.60 51.84 5.25
C ASN A 137 29.77 50.35 5.65
N THR A 138 30.61 50.11 6.65
CA THR A 138 30.70 48.81 7.29
C THR A 138 29.46 48.59 8.17
N LEU A 139 28.77 47.48 7.93
CA LEU A 139 27.65 46.99 8.74
C LEU A 139 27.97 45.64 9.33
N THR A 140 27.18 45.24 10.32
CA THR A 140 27.29 43.94 10.94
C THR A 140 25.94 43.21 10.96
N PHE A 141 26.01 41.90 10.96
CA PHE A 141 24.89 41.05 11.33
C PHE A 141 25.39 39.89 12.19
N THR A 142 24.49 39.26 12.95
CA THR A 142 24.82 38.09 13.75
C THR A 142 23.95 36.93 13.29
N THR A 143 24.57 35.81 12.98
CA THR A 143 23.86 34.55 12.63
C THR A 143 23.09 34.04 13.84
N LEU A 144 21.99 33.32 13.58
CA LEU A 144 21.18 32.69 14.62
C LEU A 144 21.98 31.63 15.38
N PRO A 145 21.76 31.46 16.68
CA PRO A 145 22.39 30.40 17.46
C PRO A 145 21.82 29.02 17.10
N ASN A 146 22.59 27.97 17.36
CA ASN A 146 22.05 26.61 17.38
C ASN A 146 21.10 26.46 18.57
N GLU A 147 20.02 25.67 18.34
CA GLU A 147 18.94 25.47 19.31
C GLU A 147 18.62 23.97 19.40
N LYS A 148 17.72 23.61 20.31
CA LYS A 148 17.15 22.27 20.37
C LYS A 148 16.33 21.99 19.10
N PRO A 149 16.27 20.74 18.66
CA PRO A 149 15.43 20.36 17.52
C PRO A 149 13.95 20.66 17.77
N SER A 150 13.19 20.84 16.70
CA SER A 150 11.72 21.00 16.76
C SER A 150 11.05 19.79 16.16
N VAL A 151 9.98 19.32 16.78
CA VAL A 151 9.18 18.17 16.31
C VAL A 151 7.72 18.60 16.15
N SER A 152 7.05 18.07 15.12
CA SER A 152 5.61 18.24 14.93
C SER A 152 4.83 17.38 15.92
N GLU A 153 3.53 17.59 15.99
CA GLU A 153 2.61 16.62 16.58
C GLU A 153 2.68 15.29 15.80
N ALA A 154 2.52 14.15 16.50
CA ALA A 154 2.44 12.86 15.86
C ALA A 154 1.06 12.63 15.22
N SER A 155 1.00 11.71 14.26
CA SER A 155 -0.24 11.23 13.67
C SER A 155 -0.24 9.70 13.63
N ILE A 156 -1.43 9.09 13.76
CA ILE A 156 -1.59 7.64 13.64
C ILE A 156 -1.66 7.28 12.15
N VAL A 157 -0.77 6.40 11.70
CA VAL A 157 -0.73 5.89 10.32
C VAL A 157 -1.49 4.58 10.23
N SER A 158 -1.22 3.66 11.14
CA SER A 158 -1.82 2.33 11.20
C SER A 158 -1.90 1.87 12.65
N HIS A 159 -2.79 0.94 12.94
CA HIS A 159 -2.82 0.31 14.25
C HIS A 159 -3.34 -1.13 14.19
N GLY A 160 -2.93 -1.90 15.17
CA GLY A 160 -3.42 -3.22 15.48
C GLY A 160 -3.97 -3.30 16.91
N PRO A 161 -4.39 -4.48 17.35
CA PRO A 161 -4.95 -4.66 18.69
C PRO A 161 -3.97 -4.39 19.84
N MET A 162 -2.67 -4.46 19.58
CA MET A 162 -1.60 -4.29 20.59
C MET A 162 -0.44 -3.46 20.04
N SER A 163 -0.64 -2.67 19.01
CA SER A 163 0.40 -1.88 18.37
C SER A 163 -0.15 -0.66 17.64
N VAL A 164 0.72 0.31 17.38
CA VAL A 164 0.41 1.49 16.58
C VAL A 164 1.64 1.93 15.79
N ILE A 165 1.45 2.31 14.53
CA ILE A 165 2.44 3.01 13.73
C ILE A 165 2.10 4.49 13.76
N VAL A 166 3.04 5.29 14.20
CA VAL A 166 2.93 6.74 14.26
C VAL A 166 3.90 7.41 13.29
N SER A 167 3.53 8.57 12.80
CA SER A 167 4.37 9.44 11.97
C SER A 167 4.43 10.83 12.59
N TYR A 168 5.61 11.41 12.61
CA TYR A 168 5.86 12.80 13.02
C TYR A 168 6.99 13.38 12.17
N GLU A 169 7.23 14.66 12.25
CA GLU A 169 8.27 15.34 11.49
C GLU A 169 9.23 16.07 12.43
N ILE A 170 10.54 15.93 12.17
CA ILE A 170 11.56 16.82 12.71
C ILE A 170 11.58 18.04 11.79
N THR A 171 10.95 19.12 12.21
CA THR A 171 10.74 20.33 11.39
C THR A 171 11.99 21.20 11.31
N ASP A 172 12.80 21.20 12.37
CA ASP A 172 14.10 21.87 12.45
C ASP A 172 15.06 21.03 13.31
N ASP A 173 16.26 20.81 12.83
CA ASP A 173 17.33 20.11 13.56
C ASP A 173 18.03 21.01 14.57
N GLY A 174 17.72 22.32 14.55
CA GLY A 174 18.34 23.31 15.41
C GLY A 174 19.77 23.67 15.00
N GLY A 175 20.20 23.27 13.79
CA GLY A 175 21.56 23.47 13.28
C GLY A 175 22.58 22.46 13.80
N GLU A 176 22.11 21.34 14.40
CA GLU A 176 22.94 20.28 14.96
C GLU A 176 22.43 18.90 14.49
N THR A 177 23.34 17.97 14.41
CA THR A 177 22.97 16.59 14.06
C THR A 177 22.03 16.01 15.11
N ILE A 178 20.91 15.41 14.65
CA ILE A 178 20.01 14.66 15.51
C ILE A 178 20.71 13.36 15.93
N THR A 179 20.84 13.15 17.22
CA THR A 179 21.52 11.98 17.80
C THR A 179 20.54 10.87 18.19
N GLU A 180 19.29 11.24 18.47
CA GLU A 180 18.25 10.31 18.89
C GLU A 180 16.87 10.87 18.55
N THR A 181 15.95 10.01 18.09
CA THR A 181 14.55 10.35 17.89
C THR A 181 13.66 9.15 18.10
N GLY A 182 12.38 9.36 18.39
CA GLY A 182 11.43 8.30 18.65
C GLY A 182 10.14 8.83 19.28
N CYS A 183 9.49 7.97 20.07
CA CYS A 183 8.33 8.33 20.85
C CYS A 183 8.47 7.90 22.31
N LEU A 184 7.94 8.73 23.20
CA LEU A 184 7.56 8.33 24.54
C LEU A 184 6.10 7.88 24.51
N TYR A 185 5.73 6.90 25.30
CA TYR A 185 4.34 6.49 25.43
C TYR A 185 4.04 6.02 26.85
N ALA A 186 2.81 6.20 27.29
CA ALA A 186 2.34 5.76 28.60
C ALA A 186 0.82 5.51 28.55
N LEU A 187 0.31 4.70 29.48
CA LEU A 187 -1.12 4.61 29.71
C LEU A 187 -1.65 6.01 30.12
N SER A 188 -2.80 6.40 29.61
CA SER A 188 -3.41 7.69 29.96
C SER A 188 -3.73 7.81 31.45
N SER A 189 -3.96 6.68 32.12
CA SER A 189 -4.15 6.58 33.59
C SER A 189 -2.85 6.69 34.41
N ALA A 190 -1.68 6.57 33.75
CA ALA A 190 -0.36 6.61 34.37
C ALA A 190 0.62 7.38 33.48
N ALA A 191 0.27 8.62 33.11
CA ALA A 191 1.00 9.44 32.14
C ALA A 191 2.45 9.78 32.54
N GLU A 192 2.79 9.63 33.83
CA GLU A 192 4.16 9.83 34.33
C GLU A 192 5.08 8.62 34.06
N ASP A 193 4.53 7.42 33.88
CA ASP A 193 5.28 6.18 33.64
C ASP A 193 5.62 6.01 32.15
N ARG A 194 6.35 6.99 31.61
CA ARG A 194 6.68 7.03 30.18
C ARG A 194 7.73 6.01 29.81
N GLN A 195 7.37 5.16 28.87
CA GLN A 195 8.30 4.26 28.20
C GLN A 195 8.85 4.93 26.93
N ARG A 196 10.06 4.55 26.51
CA ARG A 196 10.73 5.13 25.34
C ARG A 196 10.90 4.08 24.26
N VAL A 197 10.47 4.40 23.04
CA VAL A 197 10.81 3.66 21.83
C VAL A 197 11.64 4.57 20.96
N GLN A 198 12.86 4.14 20.69
CA GLN A 198 13.82 4.85 19.86
C GLN A 198 13.79 4.30 18.44
N LEU A 199 13.91 5.18 17.46
CA LEU A 199 14.10 4.79 16.08
C LEU A 199 15.55 4.28 15.93
N THR A 200 15.69 3.00 15.55
CA THR A 200 16.96 2.35 15.25
C THR A 200 17.03 2.11 13.75
N ASP A 201 18.19 2.19 13.13
CA ASP A 201 18.46 1.77 11.75
C ASP A 201 17.96 2.66 10.60
N CYS A 202 17.55 3.90 10.85
CA CYS A 202 17.12 4.79 9.78
C CYS A 202 17.95 6.06 9.73
N GLN A 203 17.84 6.79 8.63
CA GLN A 203 18.41 8.11 8.49
C GLN A 203 17.75 9.08 9.49
N ILE A 204 18.32 9.13 10.68
CA ILE A 204 17.92 10.07 11.72
C ILE A 204 18.27 11.47 11.25
N GLY A 205 17.27 12.34 11.05
CA GLY A 205 17.50 13.69 10.58
C GLY A 205 16.21 14.46 10.40
N LYS A 206 16.31 15.65 9.84
CA LYS A 206 15.17 16.50 9.50
C LYS A 206 14.24 15.80 8.51
N GLY A 207 12.92 15.97 8.70
CA GLY A 207 11.88 15.41 7.90
C GLY A 207 11.03 14.36 8.62
N ARG A 208 10.23 13.63 7.84
CA ARG A 208 9.25 12.66 8.33
C ARG A 208 9.91 11.42 8.93
N GLN A 209 9.47 11.06 10.13
CA GLN A 209 9.84 9.85 10.84
C GLN A 209 8.62 8.94 10.99
N ILE A 210 8.82 7.62 10.93
CA ILE A 210 7.77 6.62 11.11
C ILE A 210 8.26 5.60 12.12
N LEU A 211 7.44 5.28 13.13
CA LEU A 211 7.82 4.41 14.23
C LEU A 211 6.69 3.46 14.60
N LEU A 212 7.02 2.18 14.79
CA LEU A 212 6.13 1.17 15.36
C LEU A 212 6.30 1.12 16.88
N ILE A 213 5.20 1.22 17.62
CA ILE A 213 5.10 0.93 19.04
C ILE A 213 4.32 -0.37 19.19
N SER A 214 4.91 -1.40 19.78
CA SER A 214 4.34 -2.75 19.94
C SER A 214 4.18 -3.13 21.41
N ASP A 215 3.60 -4.30 21.64
CA ASP A 215 3.39 -4.90 22.96
C ASP A 215 2.52 -4.03 23.89
N LEU A 216 1.59 -3.27 23.32
CA LEU A 216 0.60 -2.48 24.04
C LEU A 216 -0.48 -3.39 24.66
N ASN A 217 -1.10 -2.94 25.75
CA ASN A 217 -2.27 -3.62 26.32
C ASN A 217 -3.50 -3.44 25.42
N ARG A 218 -4.32 -4.48 25.29
CA ARG A 218 -5.60 -4.38 24.56
C ARG A 218 -6.60 -3.49 25.31
N ASN A 219 -7.47 -2.83 24.56
CA ASN A 219 -8.54 -1.97 25.09
C ASN A 219 -8.03 -0.94 26.12
N ALA A 220 -6.86 -0.38 25.84
CA ALA A 220 -6.19 0.57 26.72
C ALA A 220 -5.91 1.87 25.97
N THR A 221 -6.04 3.00 26.66
CA THR A 221 -5.77 4.32 26.09
C THR A 221 -4.36 4.77 26.46
N TYR A 222 -3.59 5.18 25.47
CA TYR A 222 -2.23 5.65 25.58
C TYR A 222 -2.12 7.12 25.17
N LEU A 223 -1.15 7.80 25.78
CA LEU A 223 -0.61 9.05 25.33
C LEU A 223 0.74 8.79 24.66
N ILE A 224 1.00 9.40 23.51
CA ILE A 224 2.21 9.20 22.70
C ILE A 224 2.81 10.57 22.38
N TRP A 225 4.06 10.78 22.77
CA TRP A 225 4.82 12.02 22.56
C TRP A 225 5.97 11.76 21.60
N PRO A 226 6.05 12.41 20.43
CA PRO A 226 7.25 12.39 19.61
C PRO A 226 8.38 13.16 20.30
N TYR A 227 9.62 12.74 20.09
CA TYR A 227 10.78 13.48 20.59
C TYR A 227 11.94 13.44 19.60
N ALA A 228 12.82 14.45 19.69
CA ALA A 228 14.11 14.49 19.03
C ALA A 228 15.16 15.09 19.95
N LYS A 229 16.41 14.63 19.83
CA LYS A 229 17.53 15.03 20.65
C LYS A 229 18.76 15.33 19.80
N SER A 230 19.43 16.41 20.13
CA SER A 230 20.74 16.79 19.58
C SER A 230 21.69 17.14 20.73
N ARG A 231 22.90 17.58 20.39
CA ARG A 231 23.85 18.11 21.38
C ARG A 231 23.27 19.30 22.17
N MET A 232 22.37 20.07 21.57
CA MET A 232 21.73 21.23 22.22
C MET A 232 20.66 20.86 23.24
N GLY A 233 20.22 19.59 23.25
CA GLY A 233 19.24 19.05 24.18
C GLY A 233 18.11 18.27 23.50
N GLU A 234 17.12 17.88 24.30
CA GLU A 234 15.94 17.13 23.87
C GLU A 234 14.71 18.05 23.79
N THR A 235 13.91 17.83 22.76
CA THR A 235 12.56 18.39 22.64
C THR A 235 11.56 17.25 22.61
N ILE A 236 10.53 17.35 23.44
CA ILE A 236 9.37 16.43 23.47
C ILE A 236 8.18 17.22 22.93
N GLY A 237 7.53 16.69 21.91
CA GLY A 237 6.35 17.29 21.29
C GLY A 237 5.08 17.12 22.12
N THR A 238 3.97 17.64 21.60
CA THR A 238 2.63 17.47 22.19
C THR A 238 2.17 16.01 22.07
N PRO A 239 1.47 15.48 23.10
CA PRO A 239 0.99 14.10 23.04
C PRO A 239 -0.26 13.96 22.15
N ILE A 240 -0.35 12.86 21.45
CA ILE A 240 -1.61 12.37 20.87
C ILE A 240 -2.19 11.28 21.77
N THR A 241 -3.52 11.13 21.68
CA THR A 241 -4.23 10.04 22.38
C THR A 241 -4.54 8.92 21.39
N PHE A 242 -4.26 7.67 21.79
CA PHE A 242 -4.56 6.47 21.02
C PHE A 242 -5.18 5.41 21.92
N THR A 243 -6.26 4.77 21.47
CA THR A 243 -6.89 3.64 22.17
C THR A 243 -6.75 2.38 21.34
N THR A 244 -6.14 1.35 21.89
CA THR A 244 -6.05 0.02 21.29
C THR A 244 -7.42 -0.66 21.29
N GLY A 245 -7.69 -1.46 20.27
CA GLY A 245 -8.97 -2.18 20.12
C GLY A 245 -8.78 -3.51 19.38
N ASP A 246 -9.88 -4.19 19.04
CA ASP A 246 -9.83 -5.48 18.34
C ASP A 246 -9.72 -5.34 16.80
N ALA A 247 -9.78 -4.13 16.27
CA ALA A 247 -9.64 -3.85 14.84
C ALA A 247 -8.20 -3.52 14.45
N VAL A 248 -7.85 -3.88 13.21
CA VAL A 248 -6.61 -3.47 12.55
C VAL A 248 -6.96 -2.42 11.50
N MET A 249 -6.25 -1.30 11.53
CA MET A 249 -6.28 -0.28 10.48
C MET A 249 -4.93 -0.24 9.78
N LEU A 250 -4.93 -0.57 8.49
CA LEU A 250 -3.75 -0.51 7.64
C LEU A 250 -3.70 0.84 6.92
N GLY A 251 -2.74 1.67 7.23
CA GLY A 251 -2.48 2.91 6.48
C GLY A 251 -1.77 2.66 5.16
N GLU A 252 -0.95 1.61 5.12
CA GLU A 252 -0.26 1.14 3.93
C GLU A 252 -0.36 -0.39 3.83
N ALA A 253 -0.41 -0.91 2.60
CA ALA A 253 -0.43 -2.34 2.37
C ALA A 253 0.92 -3.00 2.76
N GLY A 254 0.89 -4.24 3.23
CA GLY A 254 2.05 -5.02 3.67
C GLY A 254 2.38 -4.88 5.17
N GLN A 255 1.57 -4.15 5.95
CA GLN A 255 1.86 -3.88 7.36
C GLN A 255 1.22 -4.86 8.36
N LEU A 256 0.32 -5.75 7.91
CA LEU A 256 -0.47 -6.58 8.80
C LEU A 256 0.39 -7.42 9.77
N ARG A 257 1.43 -8.07 9.24
CA ARG A 257 2.33 -8.92 10.04
C ARG A 257 3.05 -8.13 11.14
N SER A 258 3.55 -6.94 10.82
CA SER A 258 4.26 -6.09 11.79
C SER A 258 3.33 -5.59 12.89
N LEU A 259 2.08 -5.23 12.55
CA LEU A 259 1.08 -4.77 13.51
C LEU A 259 0.58 -5.88 14.44
N LEU A 260 0.51 -7.13 13.97
CA LEU A 260 0.08 -8.26 14.79
C LEU A 260 1.23 -8.87 15.63
N GLY A 261 2.47 -8.69 15.18
CA GLY A 261 3.68 -9.08 15.90
C GLY A 261 3.68 -10.53 16.37
N LYS A 262 4.11 -10.76 17.62
CA LYS A 262 4.19 -12.09 18.24
C LYS A 262 2.83 -12.76 18.47
N GLY A 263 1.74 -11.98 18.46
CA GLY A 263 0.38 -12.46 18.67
C GLY A 263 -0.28 -13.09 17.43
N LEU A 264 0.41 -13.18 16.29
CA LEU A 264 -0.14 -13.56 14.98
C LEU A 264 -1.08 -14.79 15.02
N TYR A 265 -0.72 -15.85 15.73
CA TYR A 265 -1.47 -17.11 15.79
C TYR A 265 -2.47 -17.21 16.94
N THR A 266 -2.62 -16.16 17.75
CA THR A 266 -3.53 -16.17 18.92
C THR A 266 -4.92 -15.65 18.60
N TYR A 267 -5.09 -14.94 17.48
CA TYR A 267 -6.37 -14.37 17.10
C TYR A 267 -7.31 -15.42 16.53
N THR A 268 -8.53 -15.45 17.06
CA THR A 268 -9.64 -16.26 16.54
C THR A 268 -10.65 -15.43 15.76
N ARG A 269 -10.69 -14.12 16.04
CA ARG A 269 -11.51 -13.13 15.33
C ARG A 269 -10.68 -11.89 15.05
N LEU A 270 -10.85 -11.29 13.87
CA LEU A 270 -10.17 -10.06 13.49
C LEU A 270 -11.00 -9.27 12.48
N SER A 271 -11.11 -7.97 12.73
CA SER A 271 -11.63 -6.99 11.77
C SER A 271 -10.47 -6.18 11.20
N ILE A 272 -10.42 -6.04 9.88
CA ILE A 272 -9.33 -5.35 9.17
C ILE A 272 -9.90 -4.31 8.23
N ALA A 273 -9.36 -3.10 8.31
CA ALA A 273 -9.64 -2.00 7.39
C ALA A 273 -8.34 -1.53 6.69
N GLY A 274 -8.49 -0.91 5.52
CA GLY A 274 -7.36 -0.43 4.73
C GLY A 274 -6.96 -1.36 3.59
N SER A 275 -5.81 -1.11 2.98
CA SER A 275 -5.35 -1.85 1.79
C SER A 275 -4.58 -3.10 2.15
N LEU A 276 -4.93 -4.23 1.50
CA LEU A 276 -4.32 -5.55 1.65
C LEU A 276 -3.61 -5.94 0.36
N ASN A 277 -2.30 -6.13 0.38
CA ASN A 277 -1.54 -6.68 -0.74
C ASN A 277 -1.21 -8.17 -0.53
N GLY A 278 -0.36 -8.75 -1.39
CA GLY A 278 0.02 -10.16 -1.33
C GLY A 278 0.64 -10.58 0.01
N ASP A 279 1.42 -9.71 0.65
CA ASP A 279 2.06 -9.98 1.95
C ASP A 279 1.03 -10.06 3.09
N ASP A 280 0.05 -9.14 3.08
CA ASP A 280 -1.05 -9.14 4.05
C ASP A 280 -1.96 -10.37 3.87
N LEU A 281 -2.27 -10.70 2.60
CA LEU A 281 -3.09 -11.87 2.27
C LEU A 281 -2.39 -13.18 2.66
N ARG A 282 -1.06 -13.27 2.47
CA ARG A 282 -0.25 -14.38 2.98
C ARG A 282 -0.32 -14.46 4.51
N CYS A 283 -0.18 -13.33 5.18
CA CYS A 283 -0.29 -13.24 6.64
C CYS A 283 -1.67 -13.74 7.13
N LEU A 284 -2.76 -13.34 6.47
CA LEU A 284 -4.11 -13.83 6.76
C LEU A 284 -4.24 -15.35 6.56
N ARG A 285 -3.70 -15.89 5.47
CA ARG A 285 -3.69 -17.35 5.23
C ARG A 285 -3.01 -18.09 6.37
N GLU A 286 -1.82 -17.61 6.78
CA GLU A 286 -1.08 -18.19 7.89
C GLU A 286 -1.88 -18.14 9.22
N MET A 287 -2.58 -17.05 9.47
CA MET A 287 -3.48 -16.93 10.63
C MET A 287 -4.67 -17.89 10.56
N MET A 288 -5.11 -18.27 9.35
CA MET A 288 -6.20 -19.22 9.10
C MET A 288 -5.72 -20.68 8.98
N GLY A 289 -4.46 -20.97 9.33
CA GLY A 289 -3.91 -22.33 9.37
C GLY A 289 -3.13 -22.77 8.12
N ARG A 290 -2.88 -21.88 7.14
CA ARG A 290 -2.26 -22.27 5.87
C ARG A 290 -1.20 -21.28 5.39
N GLY A 291 0.06 -21.70 5.32
CA GLY A 291 1.20 -20.92 4.85
C GLY A 291 1.52 -21.08 3.38
N LEU A 292 2.76 -20.76 3.01
CA LEU A 292 3.31 -20.98 1.68
C LEU A 292 3.33 -22.48 1.33
N ASP A 293 3.23 -22.79 0.05
CA ASP A 293 3.27 -24.15 -0.48
C ASP A 293 2.31 -25.11 0.23
N ASP A 294 1.18 -24.57 0.66
CA ASP A 294 0.12 -25.29 1.36
C ASP A 294 0.54 -25.87 2.73
N ALA A 295 1.62 -25.35 3.33
CA ALA A 295 2.12 -25.80 4.64
C ALA A 295 1.13 -25.44 5.76
N ALA A 296 0.92 -26.37 6.70
CA ALA A 296 0.10 -26.09 7.89
C ALA A 296 0.79 -25.11 8.84
N THR A 297 0.01 -24.21 9.45
CA THR A 297 0.48 -23.26 10.46
C THR A 297 -0.32 -23.43 11.77
N ALA A 298 0.13 -22.76 12.84
CA ALA A 298 -0.58 -22.74 14.12
C ALA A 298 -1.76 -21.74 14.15
N GLY A 299 -2.12 -21.14 13.03
CA GLY A 299 -3.18 -20.14 12.90
C GLY A 299 -4.56 -20.68 13.28
N ARG A 300 -5.34 -19.83 13.98
CA ARG A 300 -6.68 -20.17 14.52
C ARG A 300 -7.74 -19.14 14.15
N LEU A 301 -7.44 -18.23 13.21
CA LEU A 301 -8.39 -17.21 12.79
C LEU A 301 -9.58 -17.88 12.11
N SER A 302 -10.74 -17.83 12.77
CA SER A 302 -11.97 -18.48 12.34
C SER A 302 -13.04 -17.48 11.86
N ASP A 303 -12.98 -16.23 12.31
CA ASP A 303 -13.91 -15.17 11.92
C ASP A 303 -13.11 -13.94 11.44
N ALA A 304 -13.13 -13.69 10.15
CA ALA A 304 -12.43 -12.58 9.51
C ALA A 304 -13.43 -11.58 8.91
N ASP A 305 -13.40 -10.35 9.40
CA ASP A 305 -14.17 -9.25 8.85
C ASP A 305 -13.24 -8.32 8.04
N LEU A 306 -13.37 -8.38 6.72
CA LEU A 306 -12.64 -7.58 5.76
C LEU A 306 -13.53 -6.53 5.07
N THR A 307 -14.72 -6.26 5.61
CA THR A 307 -15.71 -5.37 4.99
C THR A 307 -15.14 -4.01 4.61
N ASP A 308 -14.33 -3.43 5.50
CA ASP A 308 -13.70 -2.13 5.33
C ASP A 308 -12.27 -2.22 4.75
N ALA A 309 -11.85 -3.40 4.34
CA ALA A 309 -10.59 -3.61 3.65
C ALA A 309 -10.75 -3.46 2.14
N ARG A 310 -9.60 -3.36 1.46
CA ARG A 310 -9.51 -3.36 0.00
C ARG A 310 -8.32 -4.21 -0.44
N ILE A 311 -8.56 -5.19 -1.30
CA ILE A 311 -7.47 -5.95 -1.94
C ILE A 311 -6.85 -5.08 -3.02
N VAL A 312 -5.52 -4.96 -2.99
CA VAL A 312 -4.72 -4.19 -3.96
C VAL A 312 -3.60 -5.06 -4.53
N ALA A 313 -3.22 -4.78 -5.77
CA ALA A 313 -2.06 -5.41 -6.39
C ALA A 313 -0.76 -5.04 -5.61
N GLY A 314 0.25 -5.90 -5.72
CA GLY A 314 1.56 -5.71 -5.07
C GLY A 314 1.84 -6.72 -3.97
N GLY A 315 2.99 -6.58 -3.34
CA GLY A 315 3.53 -7.57 -2.40
C GLY A 315 4.00 -8.84 -3.08
N ASP A 316 4.46 -9.79 -2.30
CA ASP A 316 4.85 -11.12 -2.74
C ASP A 316 3.63 -12.02 -3.02
N PRO A 317 3.80 -13.16 -3.72
CA PRO A 317 2.70 -14.11 -3.92
C PRO A 317 2.08 -14.56 -2.59
N TYR A 318 0.73 -14.58 -2.52
CA TYR A 318 0.03 -14.96 -1.28
C TYR A 318 0.10 -16.45 -0.94
N ASP A 319 0.36 -17.32 -1.91
CA ASP A 319 0.47 -18.77 -1.73
C ASP A 319 1.79 -19.38 -2.25
N GLY A 320 2.77 -18.53 -2.60
CA GLY A 320 4.05 -18.92 -3.21
C GLY A 320 4.08 -18.77 -4.71
N SER A 321 2.93 -18.68 -5.39
CA SER A 321 2.84 -18.62 -6.86
C SER A 321 1.93 -17.53 -7.41
N ARG A 322 0.86 -17.14 -6.70
CA ARG A 322 -0.19 -16.24 -7.17
C ARG A 322 -0.11 -14.89 -6.50
N TYR A 323 -0.26 -13.83 -7.29
CA TYR A 323 -0.19 -12.45 -6.84
C TYR A 323 -1.58 -11.85 -6.58
N ALA A 324 -1.65 -10.90 -5.67
CA ALA A 324 -2.86 -10.11 -5.44
C ALA A 324 -3.19 -9.25 -6.66
N SER A 325 -4.48 -9.09 -6.94
CA SER A 325 -5.01 -8.19 -7.97
C SER A 325 -6.10 -7.30 -7.37
N ASP A 326 -6.24 -6.09 -7.88
CA ASP A 326 -7.17 -5.09 -7.33
C ASP A 326 -8.61 -5.60 -7.28
N ASN A 327 -9.17 -5.61 -6.07
CA ASN A 327 -10.55 -6.01 -5.79
C ASN A 327 -10.91 -7.44 -6.21
N VAL A 328 -9.94 -8.34 -6.29
CA VAL A 328 -10.11 -9.74 -6.67
C VAL A 328 -9.82 -10.67 -5.49
N VAL A 329 -10.76 -11.50 -5.12
CA VAL A 329 -10.53 -12.68 -4.31
C VAL A 329 -10.02 -13.77 -5.25
N GLY A 330 -8.70 -13.88 -5.38
CA GLY A 330 -8.03 -14.66 -6.40
C GLY A 330 -8.18 -16.15 -6.22
N GLN A 331 -7.83 -16.90 -7.27
CA GLN A 331 -7.87 -18.36 -7.26
C GLN A 331 -7.00 -18.92 -6.11
N GLY A 332 -7.61 -19.75 -5.26
CA GLY A 332 -6.92 -20.38 -4.14
C GLY A 332 -6.50 -19.43 -3.01
N LEU A 333 -6.96 -18.16 -3.00
CA LEU A 333 -6.54 -17.19 -2.00
C LEU A 333 -6.72 -17.70 -0.56
N PHE A 334 -7.83 -18.34 -0.25
CA PHE A 334 -8.07 -18.95 1.05
C PHE A 334 -8.07 -20.50 1.00
N ALA A 335 -7.52 -21.09 -0.07
CA ALA A 335 -7.52 -22.55 -0.20
C ALA A 335 -6.83 -23.22 0.98
N GLY A 336 -7.48 -24.27 1.53
CA GLY A 336 -6.98 -25.04 2.67
C GLY A 336 -6.99 -24.30 4.01
N CYS A 337 -7.62 -23.14 4.12
CA CYS A 337 -7.79 -22.43 5.38
C CYS A 337 -8.85 -23.13 6.26
N GLU A 338 -8.46 -24.25 6.88
CA GLU A 338 -9.35 -25.15 7.59
C GLU A 338 -9.90 -24.57 8.89
N SER A 339 -9.25 -23.54 9.46
CA SER A 339 -9.74 -22.84 10.65
C SER A 339 -10.84 -21.83 10.34
N LEU A 340 -11.00 -21.43 9.07
CA LEU A 340 -11.92 -20.37 8.67
C LEU A 340 -13.37 -20.87 8.72
N VAL A 341 -14.17 -20.28 9.61
CA VAL A 341 -15.61 -20.58 9.78
C VAL A 341 -16.46 -19.54 9.10
N LYS A 342 -16.06 -18.27 9.19
CA LYS A 342 -16.81 -17.14 8.65
C LYS A 342 -15.88 -16.08 8.08
N ILE A 343 -16.26 -15.52 6.95
CA ILE A 343 -15.56 -14.40 6.32
C ILE A 343 -16.57 -13.38 5.75
N ALA A 344 -16.35 -12.10 6.08
CA ALA A 344 -16.95 -10.98 5.37
C ALA A 344 -15.91 -10.41 4.40
N LEU A 345 -16.21 -10.41 3.12
CA LEU A 345 -15.32 -9.95 2.06
C LEU A 345 -15.32 -8.42 1.96
N PRO A 346 -14.25 -7.81 1.42
CA PRO A 346 -14.20 -6.38 1.14
C PRO A 346 -15.39 -5.91 0.30
N THR A 347 -16.02 -4.80 0.69
CA THR A 347 -17.17 -4.23 -0.04
C THR A 347 -16.85 -3.92 -1.51
N GLY A 348 -15.59 -3.62 -1.83
CA GLY A 348 -15.11 -3.36 -3.17
C GLY A 348 -14.79 -4.58 -4.03
N THR A 349 -14.96 -5.82 -3.52
CA THR A 349 -14.65 -7.04 -4.28
C THR A 349 -15.52 -7.15 -5.54
N THR A 350 -14.88 -7.20 -6.70
CA THR A 350 -15.56 -7.32 -8.01
C THR A 350 -15.60 -8.75 -8.53
N THR A 351 -14.60 -9.57 -8.16
CA THR A 351 -14.43 -10.93 -8.65
C THR A 351 -14.06 -11.89 -7.52
N ILE A 352 -14.73 -13.04 -7.50
CA ILE A 352 -14.36 -14.21 -6.70
C ILE A 352 -14.02 -15.32 -7.70
N GLU A 353 -12.74 -15.66 -7.79
CA GLU A 353 -12.27 -16.63 -8.76
C GLU A 353 -12.57 -18.07 -8.35
N LYS A 354 -12.45 -18.98 -9.31
CA LYS A 354 -12.64 -20.42 -9.08
C LYS A 354 -11.73 -20.91 -7.95
N ASP A 355 -12.28 -21.74 -7.09
CA ASP A 355 -11.56 -22.37 -5.99
C ASP A 355 -10.90 -21.37 -4.98
N ALA A 356 -11.38 -20.12 -4.92
CA ALA A 356 -10.87 -19.11 -3.98
C ALA A 356 -10.89 -19.58 -2.50
N PHE A 357 -11.86 -20.42 -2.14
CA PHE A 357 -12.03 -21.03 -0.82
C PHE A 357 -11.87 -22.55 -0.83
N ALA A 358 -11.17 -23.12 -1.82
CA ALA A 358 -11.05 -24.57 -1.95
C ALA A 358 -10.58 -25.21 -0.64
N ARG A 359 -11.20 -26.32 -0.23
CA ARG A 359 -10.88 -27.07 0.98
C ARG A 359 -10.98 -26.25 2.30
N CYS A 360 -11.78 -25.19 2.35
CA CYS A 360 -12.17 -24.53 3.61
C CYS A 360 -13.24 -25.38 4.30
N THR A 361 -12.81 -26.47 4.93
CA THR A 361 -13.72 -27.51 5.45
C THR A 361 -14.61 -27.06 6.60
N ALA A 362 -14.22 -26.00 7.35
CA ALA A 362 -15.00 -25.42 8.44
C ALA A 362 -15.86 -24.22 8.01
N LEU A 363 -15.74 -23.72 6.77
CA LEU A 363 -16.45 -22.51 6.31
C LEU A 363 -17.96 -22.76 6.22
N GLU A 364 -18.74 -22.10 7.06
CA GLU A 364 -20.19 -22.29 7.14
C GLU A 364 -21.00 -21.33 6.24
N GLY A 365 -20.46 -20.14 5.98
CA GLY A 365 -21.13 -19.12 5.18
C GLY A 365 -20.20 -18.15 4.48
N ILE A 366 -20.64 -17.66 3.34
CA ILE A 366 -19.95 -16.61 2.55
C ILE A 366 -20.95 -15.50 2.26
N SER A 367 -20.52 -14.24 2.43
CA SER A 367 -21.31 -13.07 2.04
C SER A 367 -20.74 -12.45 0.78
N ILE A 368 -21.56 -12.39 -0.28
CA ILE A 368 -21.19 -11.80 -1.58
C ILE A 368 -21.48 -10.29 -1.54
N PRO A 369 -20.48 -9.42 -1.72
CA PRO A 369 -20.66 -7.98 -1.64
C PRO A 369 -21.42 -7.39 -2.85
N ALA A 370 -21.84 -6.13 -2.71
CA ALA A 370 -22.62 -5.41 -3.72
C ALA A 370 -21.89 -5.27 -5.07
N SER A 371 -20.59 -5.09 -5.03
CA SER A 371 -19.71 -4.87 -6.21
C SER A 371 -19.35 -6.13 -6.99
N ALA A 372 -19.63 -7.35 -6.42
CA ALA A 372 -19.24 -8.60 -7.06
C ALA A 372 -20.03 -8.84 -8.34
N ALA A 373 -19.34 -8.87 -9.47
CA ALA A 373 -19.89 -9.09 -10.81
C ALA A 373 -19.50 -10.45 -11.40
N SER A 374 -18.48 -11.11 -10.85
CA SER A 374 -18.05 -12.45 -11.25
C SER A 374 -17.80 -13.32 -10.03
N VAL A 375 -18.54 -14.41 -9.90
CA VAL A 375 -18.40 -15.38 -8.81
C VAL A 375 -18.35 -16.79 -9.38
N LEU A 376 -17.28 -17.52 -9.04
CA LEU A 376 -17.09 -18.92 -9.42
C LEU A 376 -17.08 -19.81 -8.16
N PRO A 377 -17.64 -21.03 -8.22
CA PRO A 377 -17.69 -21.96 -7.11
C PRO A 377 -16.30 -22.40 -6.63
N SER A 378 -16.22 -22.76 -5.35
CA SER A 378 -15.05 -23.41 -4.75
C SER A 378 -15.40 -24.85 -4.35
N SER A 379 -14.40 -25.74 -4.41
CA SER A 379 -14.50 -27.15 -4.04
C SER A 379 -14.09 -27.39 -2.58
N GLY A 380 -14.54 -28.51 -1.99
CA GLY A 380 -14.09 -28.97 -0.67
C GLY A 380 -14.60 -28.17 0.52
N CYS A 381 -15.60 -27.29 0.37
CA CYS A 381 -16.21 -26.51 1.44
C CYS A 381 -17.32 -27.30 2.13
N SER A 382 -16.99 -28.42 2.80
CA SER A 382 -17.96 -29.41 3.29
C SER A 382 -18.93 -28.87 4.36
N ALA A 383 -18.56 -27.84 5.10
CA ALA A 383 -19.43 -27.20 6.09
C ALA A 383 -20.28 -26.05 5.51
N LEU A 384 -20.08 -25.62 4.25
CA LEU A 384 -20.76 -24.47 3.68
C LEU A 384 -22.26 -24.73 3.52
N ARG A 385 -23.08 -24.04 4.27
CA ARG A 385 -24.55 -24.21 4.32
C ARG A 385 -25.31 -23.07 3.67
N GLY A 386 -24.69 -21.92 3.49
CA GLY A 386 -25.38 -20.76 2.94
C GLY A 386 -24.45 -19.74 2.32
N ILE A 387 -24.96 -19.13 1.24
CA ILE A 387 -24.34 -18.00 0.56
C ILE A 387 -25.34 -16.85 0.63
N SER A 388 -24.95 -15.76 1.30
CA SER A 388 -25.73 -14.51 1.33
C SER A 388 -25.22 -13.55 0.26
N VAL A 389 -26.09 -12.67 -0.19
CA VAL A 389 -25.75 -11.65 -1.20
C VAL A 389 -26.26 -10.30 -0.68
N SER A 390 -25.44 -9.26 -0.82
CA SER A 390 -25.82 -7.89 -0.50
C SER A 390 -27.06 -7.49 -1.32
N GLY A 391 -28.06 -6.88 -0.66
CA GLY A 391 -29.27 -6.41 -1.34
C GLY A 391 -29.04 -5.36 -2.43
N ALA A 392 -27.86 -4.74 -2.45
CA ALA A 392 -27.43 -3.79 -3.49
C ALA A 392 -26.68 -4.45 -4.65
N ASN A 393 -26.46 -5.78 -4.64
CA ASN A 393 -25.82 -6.47 -5.76
C ASN A 393 -26.79 -6.57 -6.95
N THR A 394 -26.31 -6.17 -8.14
CA THR A 394 -27.10 -6.15 -9.39
C THR A 394 -26.89 -7.37 -10.27
N HIS A 395 -25.94 -8.26 -9.94
CA HIS A 395 -25.56 -9.42 -10.74
C HIS A 395 -26.03 -10.75 -10.14
N TYR A 396 -26.23 -10.77 -8.83
CA TYR A 396 -26.57 -11.98 -8.07
C TYR A 396 -27.61 -11.72 -7.00
N ILE A 397 -28.34 -12.79 -6.66
CA ILE A 397 -29.21 -12.86 -5.49
C ILE A 397 -28.91 -14.13 -4.68
N GLY A 398 -29.09 -14.04 -3.38
CA GLY A 398 -29.10 -15.19 -2.47
C GLY A 398 -30.54 -15.62 -2.19
N LYS A 399 -30.89 -16.85 -2.51
CA LYS A 399 -32.21 -17.41 -2.20
C LYS A 399 -32.05 -18.76 -1.50
N ASP A 400 -32.61 -18.87 -0.31
CA ASP A 400 -32.50 -20.08 0.54
C ASP A 400 -31.04 -20.52 0.75
N GLY A 401 -30.10 -19.59 0.81
CA GLY A 401 -28.67 -19.84 0.95
C GLY A 401 -27.96 -20.28 -0.33
N VAL A 402 -28.64 -20.28 -1.46
CA VAL A 402 -28.07 -20.64 -2.78
C VAL A 402 -27.81 -19.37 -3.59
N LEU A 403 -26.68 -19.33 -4.32
CA LEU A 403 -26.35 -18.21 -5.20
C LEU A 403 -26.98 -18.38 -6.58
N LEU A 404 -27.76 -17.39 -6.99
CA LEU A 404 -28.35 -17.28 -8.31
C LEU A 404 -27.89 -16.00 -9.02
N ASN A 405 -28.02 -15.97 -10.36
CA ASN A 405 -27.93 -14.70 -11.08
C ASN A 405 -29.08 -13.75 -10.69
N ALA A 406 -28.97 -12.48 -11.04
CA ALA A 406 -29.92 -11.42 -10.63
C ALA A 406 -31.38 -11.74 -11.01
N ASP A 407 -31.61 -12.35 -12.19
CA ASP A 407 -32.93 -12.68 -12.71
C ASP A 407 -33.53 -13.97 -12.12
N ALA A 408 -32.81 -14.64 -11.22
CA ALA A 408 -33.17 -15.94 -10.66
C ALA A 408 -33.41 -17.04 -11.72
N THR A 409 -32.79 -16.91 -12.89
CA THR A 409 -32.91 -17.88 -14.00
C THR A 409 -31.81 -18.92 -14.04
N ARG A 410 -30.71 -18.69 -13.28
CA ARG A 410 -29.54 -19.57 -13.27
C ARG A 410 -29.03 -19.81 -11.85
N ILE A 411 -28.84 -21.09 -11.50
CA ILE A 411 -28.06 -21.44 -10.29
C ILE A 411 -26.58 -21.24 -10.60
N VAL A 412 -25.88 -20.48 -9.76
CA VAL A 412 -24.44 -20.19 -9.88
C VAL A 412 -23.64 -21.07 -8.92
N TRP A 413 -24.05 -21.17 -7.65
CA TRP A 413 -23.33 -21.95 -6.65
C TRP A 413 -24.28 -22.45 -5.57
N PHE A 414 -24.34 -23.78 -5.42
CA PHE A 414 -25.08 -24.46 -4.36
C PHE A 414 -24.11 -24.89 -3.24
N PRO A 415 -24.37 -24.55 -1.97
CA PRO A 415 -23.47 -24.87 -0.87
C PRO A 415 -23.35 -26.39 -0.63
N MET A 416 -22.14 -26.90 -0.52
CA MET A 416 -21.86 -28.35 -0.39
C MET A 416 -22.41 -28.97 0.88
N GLY A 417 -22.33 -28.22 2.01
CA GLY A 417 -22.82 -28.64 3.33
C GLY A 417 -24.33 -28.49 3.51
N LYS A 418 -25.04 -27.94 2.52
CA LYS A 418 -26.49 -27.86 2.56
C LYS A 418 -27.08 -29.24 2.26
N SER A 419 -27.78 -29.81 3.26
CA SER A 419 -28.39 -31.14 3.21
C SER A 419 -29.92 -31.04 3.10
N GLY A 420 -30.55 -32.18 2.84
CA GLY A 420 -32.01 -32.30 2.70
C GLY A 420 -32.48 -32.13 1.24
N SER A 421 -33.78 -31.98 1.07
CA SER A 421 -34.36 -31.73 -0.24
C SER A 421 -34.24 -30.27 -0.64
N TYR A 422 -33.88 -30.02 -1.88
CA TYR A 422 -33.86 -28.66 -2.44
C TYR A 422 -34.70 -28.65 -3.72
N THR A 423 -35.69 -27.77 -3.76
CA THR A 423 -36.51 -27.55 -4.93
C THR A 423 -36.05 -26.30 -5.67
N LEU A 424 -35.69 -26.45 -6.93
CA LEU A 424 -35.31 -25.32 -7.77
C LEU A 424 -36.43 -24.30 -7.89
N PRO A 425 -36.14 -23.00 -7.80
CA PRO A 425 -37.15 -21.97 -8.12
C PRO A 425 -37.69 -22.18 -9.53
N PRO A 426 -38.99 -21.98 -9.77
CA PRO A 426 -39.62 -22.20 -11.07
C PRO A 426 -39.09 -21.28 -12.18
N THR A 427 -38.45 -20.19 -11.82
CA THR A 427 -37.76 -19.27 -12.75
C THR A 427 -36.47 -19.81 -13.32
N VAL A 428 -35.84 -20.82 -12.67
CA VAL A 428 -34.54 -21.35 -13.08
C VAL A 428 -34.67 -22.17 -14.35
N THR A 429 -33.94 -21.78 -15.39
CA THR A 429 -33.88 -22.46 -16.70
C THR A 429 -32.48 -23.01 -17.01
N SER A 430 -31.47 -22.65 -16.19
CA SER A 430 -30.11 -23.10 -16.41
C SER A 430 -29.36 -23.34 -15.09
N ILE A 431 -28.35 -24.22 -15.13
CA ILE A 431 -27.47 -24.51 -14.02
C ILE A 431 -26.03 -24.24 -14.45
N GLY A 432 -25.27 -23.49 -13.67
CA GLY A 432 -23.91 -23.08 -13.96
C GLY A 432 -22.88 -24.22 -13.89
N ASN A 433 -21.69 -23.97 -14.39
CA ASN A 433 -20.56 -24.91 -14.27
C ASN A 433 -20.26 -25.17 -12.78
N TYR A 434 -20.09 -26.44 -12.43
CA TYR A 434 -19.75 -26.90 -11.08
C TYR A 434 -20.73 -26.46 -9.97
N ALA A 435 -21.95 -26.03 -10.32
CA ALA A 435 -22.86 -25.40 -9.38
C ALA A 435 -23.28 -26.29 -8.21
N PHE A 436 -23.41 -27.60 -8.39
CA PHE A 436 -23.73 -28.61 -7.39
C PHE A 436 -22.57 -29.58 -7.12
N ARG A 437 -21.35 -29.19 -7.47
CA ARG A 437 -20.17 -30.02 -7.21
C ARG A 437 -20.08 -30.39 -5.73
N GLU A 438 -19.82 -31.68 -5.45
CA GLU A 438 -19.64 -32.22 -4.08
C GLU A 438 -20.85 -32.00 -3.15
N CYS A 439 -22.04 -31.68 -3.68
CA CYS A 439 -23.21 -31.41 -2.85
C CYS A 439 -23.68 -32.68 -2.11
N SER A 440 -24.29 -32.45 -0.94
CA SER A 440 -24.80 -33.53 -0.07
C SER A 440 -26.25 -33.93 -0.38
N ILE A 441 -26.81 -33.49 -1.50
CA ILE A 441 -28.16 -33.89 -1.94
C ILE A 441 -28.12 -35.33 -2.44
N GLU A 442 -29.03 -36.16 -1.93
CA GLU A 442 -29.13 -37.58 -2.34
C GLU A 442 -30.13 -37.79 -3.47
N THR A 443 -31.23 -37.06 -3.47
CA THR A 443 -32.27 -37.12 -4.51
C THR A 443 -32.45 -35.77 -5.16
N PHE A 444 -32.33 -35.72 -6.49
CA PHE A 444 -32.48 -34.46 -7.22
C PHE A 444 -33.41 -34.64 -8.42
N THR A 445 -34.40 -33.78 -8.51
CA THR A 445 -35.32 -33.74 -9.65
C THR A 445 -35.20 -32.43 -10.38
N PHE A 446 -34.85 -32.50 -11.63
CA PHE A 446 -34.87 -31.32 -12.49
C PHE A 446 -36.30 -30.97 -12.88
N PRO A 447 -36.71 -29.72 -12.80
CA PRO A 447 -37.95 -29.28 -13.41
C PRO A 447 -37.83 -29.25 -14.94
N ASP A 448 -38.96 -29.43 -15.62
CA ASP A 448 -39.00 -29.58 -17.09
C ASP A 448 -38.54 -28.33 -17.87
N ASN A 449 -38.52 -27.15 -17.22
CA ASN A 449 -38.08 -25.89 -17.81
C ASN A 449 -36.54 -25.74 -17.88
N ILE A 450 -35.76 -26.67 -17.33
CA ILE A 450 -34.30 -26.61 -17.47
C ILE A 450 -33.93 -27.01 -18.90
N THR A 451 -33.23 -26.06 -19.57
CA THR A 451 -32.78 -26.22 -20.95
C THR A 451 -31.25 -26.30 -21.08
N THR A 452 -30.51 -25.87 -20.09
CA THR A 452 -29.06 -25.78 -20.15
C THR A 452 -28.42 -26.22 -18.84
N LEU A 453 -27.44 -27.08 -18.92
CA LEU A 453 -26.54 -27.45 -17.85
C LEU A 453 -25.11 -27.03 -18.22
N GLY A 454 -24.35 -26.59 -17.21
CA GLY A 454 -22.92 -26.34 -17.32
C GLY A 454 -22.09 -27.64 -17.27
N THR A 455 -20.78 -27.50 -17.41
CA THR A 455 -19.84 -28.57 -17.22
C THR A 455 -19.72 -28.93 -15.74
N GLY A 456 -19.63 -30.23 -15.44
CA GLY A 456 -19.32 -30.73 -14.10
C GLY A 456 -20.33 -30.39 -13.02
N VAL A 457 -21.60 -30.24 -13.38
CA VAL A 457 -22.63 -29.71 -12.45
C VAL A 457 -22.65 -30.48 -11.13
N PHE A 458 -22.61 -31.82 -11.15
CA PHE A 458 -22.71 -32.68 -9.97
C PHE A 458 -21.43 -33.49 -9.70
N ILE A 459 -20.27 -33.05 -10.17
CA ILE A 459 -19.01 -33.78 -9.90
C ILE A 459 -18.93 -34.14 -8.41
N ASP A 460 -18.62 -35.43 -8.11
CA ASP A 460 -18.40 -35.96 -6.76
C ASP A 460 -19.58 -35.74 -5.78
N SER A 461 -20.79 -35.49 -6.27
CA SER A 461 -21.98 -35.33 -5.46
C SER A 461 -22.51 -36.65 -4.89
N LYS A 462 -23.39 -36.57 -3.87
CA LYS A 462 -24.00 -37.74 -3.23
C LYS A 462 -25.32 -38.16 -3.85
N VAL A 463 -25.62 -37.70 -5.06
CA VAL A 463 -26.88 -38.06 -5.73
C VAL A 463 -26.95 -39.55 -6.04
N LYS A 464 -28.11 -40.17 -5.76
CA LYS A 464 -28.38 -41.61 -5.93
C LYS A 464 -29.22 -41.91 -7.18
N GLU A 465 -30.18 -41.05 -7.45
CA GLU A 465 -31.07 -41.14 -8.61
C GLU A 465 -31.30 -39.75 -9.20
N VAL A 466 -31.31 -39.68 -10.53
CA VAL A 466 -31.54 -38.43 -11.27
C VAL A 466 -32.54 -38.66 -12.39
N LYS A 467 -33.53 -37.79 -12.44
CA LYS A 467 -34.41 -37.62 -13.59
C LYS A 467 -34.01 -36.33 -14.33
N MET A 468 -33.46 -36.51 -15.55
CA MET A 468 -33.08 -35.38 -16.40
C MET A 468 -34.30 -34.66 -16.98
N PRO A 469 -34.17 -33.33 -17.24
CA PRO A 469 -35.30 -32.56 -17.80
C PRO A 469 -35.63 -33.03 -19.21
N GLY A 470 -36.94 -33.05 -19.52
CA GLY A 470 -37.42 -33.48 -20.85
C GLY A 470 -36.91 -32.61 -21.99
N GLY A 471 -36.60 -31.33 -21.75
CA GLY A 471 -36.14 -30.37 -22.74
C GLY A 471 -34.63 -30.40 -23.04
N LEU A 472 -33.82 -31.12 -22.25
CA LEU A 472 -32.37 -31.09 -22.34
C LEU A 472 -31.89 -31.99 -23.50
N ARG A 473 -31.17 -31.38 -24.49
CA ARG A 473 -30.63 -32.09 -25.63
C ARG A 473 -29.23 -32.68 -25.39
N LEU A 474 -28.45 -32.06 -24.54
CA LEU A 474 -27.06 -32.40 -24.27
C LEU A 474 -26.85 -32.65 -22.78
N VAL A 475 -26.30 -33.81 -22.40
CA VAL A 475 -25.69 -34.02 -21.09
C VAL A 475 -24.22 -33.58 -21.21
N PRO A 476 -23.81 -32.46 -20.56
CA PRO A 476 -22.49 -31.89 -20.73
C PRO A 476 -21.37 -32.74 -20.15
N THR A 477 -20.13 -32.37 -20.47
CA THR A 477 -18.91 -33.02 -19.99
C THR A 477 -18.90 -33.07 -18.45
N ALA A 478 -18.53 -34.24 -17.90
CA ALA A 478 -18.34 -34.50 -16.48
C ALA A 478 -19.56 -34.16 -15.59
N THR A 479 -20.79 -34.11 -16.15
CA THR A 479 -21.98 -33.68 -15.40
C THR A 479 -22.14 -34.40 -14.07
N PHE A 480 -21.95 -35.76 -14.04
CA PHE A 480 -22.03 -36.59 -12.84
C PHE A 480 -20.73 -37.33 -12.55
N GLN A 481 -19.62 -36.89 -13.08
CA GLN A 481 -18.34 -37.56 -12.85
C GLN A 481 -18.10 -37.77 -11.36
N GLY A 482 -17.68 -38.98 -10.96
CA GLY A 482 -17.35 -39.32 -9.59
C GLY A 482 -18.53 -39.44 -8.64
N CYS A 483 -19.78 -39.41 -9.10
CA CYS A 483 -20.96 -39.63 -8.27
C CYS A 483 -21.03 -41.10 -7.82
N LYS A 484 -20.32 -41.46 -6.75
CA LYS A 484 -20.14 -42.83 -6.24
C LYS A 484 -21.42 -43.50 -5.70
N GLN A 485 -22.52 -42.77 -5.66
CA GLN A 485 -23.83 -43.26 -5.19
C GLN A 485 -24.88 -43.25 -6.32
N LEU A 486 -24.58 -42.78 -7.52
CA LEU A 486 -25.52 -42.68 -8.63
C LEU A 486 -25.72 -44.04 -9.28
N HIS A 487 -26.89 -44.63 -9.07
CA HIS A 487 -27.25 -45.95 -9.60
C HIS A 487 -28.24 -45.87 -10.74
N VAL A 488 -29.16 -44.91 -10.71
CA VAL A 488 -30.28 -44.79 -11.65
C VAL A 488 -30.31 -43.44 -12.32
N VAL A 489 -30.36 -43.42 -13.65
CA VAL A 489 -30.50 -42.19 -14.44
C VAL A 489 -31.68 -42.36 -15.41
N ARG A 490 -32.58 -41.36 -15.44
CA ARG A 490 -33.64 -41.25 -16.43
C ARG A 490 -33.34 -40.09 -17.37
N LEU A 491 -33.01 -40.37 -18.62
CA LEU A 491 -32.74 -39.35 -19.63
C LEU A 491 -34.03 -38.83 -20.24
N GLY A 492 -34.09 -37.51 -20.47
CA GLY A 492 -35.28 -36.86 -21.00
C GLY A 492 -35.55 -37.21 -22.49
N SER A 493 -36.80 -36.93 -22.91
CA SER A 493 -37.28 -37.27 -24.27
C SER A 493 -36.55 -36.56 -25.42
N LYS A 494 -35.84 -35.45 -25.14
CA LYS A 494 -35.07 -34.70 -26.15
C LYS A 494 -33.56 -34.92 -26.06
N THR A 495 -33.06 -35.83 -25.21
CA THR A 495 -31.63 -36.08 -25.07
C THR A 495 -31.05 -36.71 -26.34
N GLU A 496 -30.15 -35.97 -26.99
CA GLU A 496 -29.52 -36.34 -28.27
C GLU A 496 -28.06 -36.77 -28.09
N MET A 497 -27.37 -36.22 -27.06
CA MET A 497 -25.93 -36.46 -26.88
C MET A 497 -25.53 -36.51 -25.39
N ILE A 498 -24.59 -37.39 -25.09
CA ILE A 498 -23.89 -37.52 -23.81
C ILE A 498 -22.41 -37.25 -24.05
N SER A 499 -21.86 -36.21 -23.41
CA SER A 499 -20.47 -35.81 -23.58
C SER A 499 -19.49 -36.67 -22.78
N ASP A 500 -18.19 -36.47 -23.03
CA ASP A 500 -17.12 -37.17 -22.32
C ASP A 500 -17.22 -37.01 -20.80
N TYR A 501 -16.93 -38.08 -20.08
CA TYR A 501 -16.93 -38.15 -18.61
C TYR A 501 -18.27 -37.86 -17.94
N ALA A 502 -19.37 -37.73 -18.69
CA ALA A 502 -20.65 -37.31 -18.12
C ALA A 502 -21.12 -38.20 -16.96
N PHE A 503 -20.82 -39.51 -17.01
CA PHE A 503 -21.11 -40.51 -15.98
C PHE A 503 -19.88 -41.34 -15.62
N SER A 504 -18.70 -40.78 -15.81
CA SER A 504 -17.45 -41.47 -15.46
C SER A 504 -17.43 -41.75 -13.95
N ASP A 505 -16.93 -42.91 -13.57
CA ASP A 505 -16.84 -43.37 -12.16
C ASP A 505 -18.16 -43.40 -11.39
N CYS A 506 -19.31 -43.52 -12.07
CA CYS A 506 -20.63 -43.77 -11.49
C CYS A 506 -20.95 -45.25 -11.48
N PRO A 507 -21.44 -45.87 -10.38
CA PRO A 507 -21.86 -47.28 -10.31
C PRO A 507 -23.29 -47.45 -10.85
N LEU A 508 -23.52 -47.01 -12.09
CA LEU A 508 -24.83 -47.08 -12.72
C LEU A 508 -25.27 -48.54 -12.92
N THR A 509 -26.50 -48.85 -12.47
CA THR A 509 -27.17 -50.13 -12.72
C THR A 509 -28.22 -49.99 -13.81
N ASP A 510 -28.91 -48.85 -13.86
CA ASP A 510 -30.02 -48.64 -14.77
C ASP A 510 -29.96 -47.26 -15.44
N ILE A 511 -30.14 -47.24 -16.75
CA ILE A 511 -30.28 -46.02 -17.54
C ILE A 511 -31.57 -46.13 -18.34
N TYR A 512 -32.56 -45.33 -18.01
CA TYR A 512 -33.80 -45.22 -18.76
C TYR A 512 -33.70 -44.09 -19.78
N VAL A 513 -34.15 -44.32 -20.98
CA VAL A 513 -34.09 -43.35 -22.09
C VAL A 513 -35.50 -43.12 -22.61
N ASP A 514 -36.05 -41.91 -22.37
CA ASP A 514 -37.37 -41.52 -22.86
C ASP A 514 -37.36 -40.97 -24.30
N ALA A 515 -36.15 -40.79 -24.88
CA ALA A 515 -35.99 -40.31 -26.25
C ALA A 515 -36.35 -41.40 -27.28
N GLN A 516 -36.92 -41.00 -28.43
CA GLN A 516 -37.29 -41.91 -29.52
C GLN A 516 -36.08 -42.62 -30.18
N LEU A 517 -34.93 -41.96 -30.17
CA LEU A 517 -33.66 -42.51 -30.64
C LEU A 517 -32.66 -42.49 -29.49
N PRO A 518 -31.81 -43.52 -29.35
CA PRO A 518 -30.74 -43.51 -28.35
C PRO A 518 -29.82 -42.31 -28.53
N PRO A 519 -29.42 -41.63 -27.45
CA PRO A 519 -28.48 -40.52 -27.54
C PRO A 519 -27.11 -40.99 -28.02
N VAL A 520 -26.41 -40.14 -28.76
CA VAL A 520 -25.00 -40.38 -29.14
C VAL A 520 -24.11 -40.22 -27.91
N CYS A 521 -23.40 -41.28 -27.53
CA CYS A 521 -22.44 -41.25 -26.44
C CYS A 521 -21.03 -40.97 -26.99
N LYS A 522 -20.34 -39.99 -26.41
CA LYS A 522 -18.91 -39.78 -26.66
C LYS A 522 -18.10 -40.96 -26.09
N ALA A 523 -16.88 -41.16 -26.60
CA ALA A 523 -16.09 -42.35 -26.27
C ALA A 523 -15.80 -42.54 -24.77
N LEU A 524 -15.69 -41.44 -24.01
CA LEU A 524 -15.37 -41.45 -22.58
C LEU A 524 -16.58 -41.16 -21.67
N SER A 525 -17.82 -41.16 -22.20
CA SER A 525 -19.02 -40.78 -21.43
C SER A 525 -19.22 -41.58 -20.14
N PHE A 526 -18.81 -42.85 -20.11
CA PHE A 526 -18.92 -43.80 -19.00
C PHE A 526 -17.57 -44.38 -18.58
N ALA A 527 -16.47 -43.79 -18.99
CA ALA A 527 -15.14 -44.29 -18.66
C ALA A 527 -14.89 -44.31 -17.15
N ALA A 528 -14.12 -45.26 -16.66
CA ALA A 528 -13.48 -45.17 -15.35
C ALA A 528 -12.28 -44.24 -15.48
N SER A 529 -12.11 -43.37 -14.50
CA SER A 529 -11.00 -42.40 -14.46
C SER A 529 -9.68 -43.04 -14.06
#